data_7f1cc95293b6ad9234f5b975c831436c
#
_entry.id   7f1cc95293b6ad9234f5b975c831436c
#
_cell.length_a   1.000
_cell.length_b   1.000
_cell.length_c   1.000
_cell.angle_alpha   90.00
_cell.angle_beta   90.00
_cell.angle_gamma   90.00
#
_symmetry.space_group_name_H-M   'P 1'
#
loop_
_entity.id
_entity.type
_entity.pdbx_description
1 polymer ?
#
loop_
_entity_poly.entity_id
_entity_poly.type
_entity_poly.pdbx_seq_one_letter_code
_entity_poly.pdbx_strand_id
1 'polypeptide(L)'
;MEKLVIAGREFNSRLFLGTGKFNNNALMAEAIKASETEMVTVAMKRIELEDKQDDLLSHIVQNPNIQLLPNTSGVRNAEEAVFAAQMAREAFGTNWLKLEIHPDPRYLLPDSIETLKATEKLVKLGFVVLPYCQADPTLCKHLEEAGAATVMPLAAPIGTNKGLRMKDFLQIIIEQATVPVVIDAGIGAPSHAAEAMEMGASACLVNTAIAVAGDPVEMAKAFKEAVICGRRAYEAGLGAISDCAEASSPLTAFLND
;
A
#
# COMPACT_ATOMS: atom_id res chain seq x y z
N MET A 1 13.41 10.73 10.06
CA MET A 1 12.16 10.04 9.68
C MET A 1 11.94 8.90 10.67
N GLU A 2 10.82 8.88 11.35
CA GLU A 2 10.43 7.81 12.25
C GLU A 2 10.24 6.50 11.45
N LYS A 3 10.65 5.37 12.04
CA LYS A 3 10.47 4.06 11.41
C LYS A 3 8.99 3.68 11.38
N LEU A 4 8.58 2.98 10.34
CA LEU A 4 7.27 2.37 10.28
C LEU A 4 7.31 1.02 11.02
N VAL A 5 6.35 0.80 11.93
CA VAL A 5 6.24 -0.47 12.65
C VAL A 5 4.90 -1.13 12.30
N ILE A 6 4.95 -2.39 11.82
CA ILE A 6 3.76 -3.20 11.55
C ILE A 6 3.97 -4.56 12.25
N ALA A 7 3.05 -4.96 13.08
CA ALA A 7 3.11 -6.24 13.82
C ALA A 7 4.47 -6.49 14.50
N GLY A 8 5.09 -5.44 15.07
CA GLY A 8 6.38 -5.50 15.76
C GLY A 8 7.61 -5.51 14.85
N ARG A 9 7.44 -5.56 13.52
CA ARG A 9 8.55 -5.44 12.56
C ARG A 9 8.73 -3.98 12.16
N GLU A 10 9.98 -3.51 12.18
CA GLU A 10 10.37 -2.17 11.73
C GLU A 10 10.68 -2.16 10.23
N PHE A 11 10.26 -1.09 9.56
CA PHE A 11 10.52 -0.81 8.15
C PHE A 11 11.13 0.59 8.00
N ASN A 12 12.18 0.70 7.21
CA ASN A 12 12.76 2.00 6.82
C ASN A 12 12.03 2.58 5.60
N SER A 13 11.57 1.70 4.72
CA SER A 13 10.79 2.10 3.54
C SER A 13 9.30 2.20 3.85
N ARG A 14 8.66 3.26 3.34
CA ARG A 14 7.20 3.45 3.37
C ARG A 14 6.58 3.26 1.98
N LEU A 15 7.38 2.83 1.00
CA LEU A 15 6.92 2.37 -0.30
C LEU A 15 6.85 0.85 -0.32
N PHE A 16 5.65 0.29 -0.52
CA PHE A 16 5.43 -1.13 -0.75
C PHE A 16 5.18 -1.37 -2.23
N LEU A 17 5.67 -2.50 -2.75
CA LEU A 17 5.63 -2.78 -4.18
C LEU A 17 4.81 -4.04 -4.49
N GLY A 18 3.98 -3.95 -5.53
CA GLY A 18 3.36 -5.12 -6.14
C GLY A 18 4.20 -5.68 -7.29
N THR A 19 4.02 -6.95 -7.60
CA THR A 19 4.78 -7.68 -8.65
C THR A 19 4.01 -7.90 -9.94
N GLY A 20 2.75 -7.47 -10.01
CA GLY A 20 1.91 -7.65 -11.20
C GLY A 20 2.28 -6.72 -12.36
N LYS A 21 1.96 -7.13 -13.60
CA LYS A 21 2.04 -6.34 -14.83
C LYS A 21 3.44 -5.96 -15.33
N PHE A 22 4.52 -6.35 -14.69
CA PHE A 22 5.86 -6.21 -15.27
C PHE A 22 6.01 -7.08 -16.52
N ASN A 23 6.75 -6.59 -17.50
CA ASN A 23 6.98 -7.31 -18.76
C ASN A 23 7.80 -8.60 -18.58
N ASN A 24 8.70 -8.62 -17.60
CA ASN A 24 9.50 -9.79 -17.22
C ASN A 24 10.00 -9.66 -15.79
N ASN A 25 10.48 -10.78 -15.22
CA ASN A 25 10.94 -10.85 -13.85
C ASN A 25 12.26 -10.11 -13.60
N ALA A 26 13.16 -10.02 -14.57
CA ALA A 26 14.41 -9.27 -14.44
C ALA A 26 14.14 -7.77 -14.24
N LEU A 27 13.28 -7.18 -15.07
CA LEU A 27 12.88 -5.77 -14.94
C LEU A 27 12.16 -5.49 -13.61
N MET A 28 11.31 -6.43 -13.18
CA MET A 28 10.65 -6.35 -11.88
C MET A 28 11.68 -6.34 -10.73
N ALA A 29 12.65 -7.25 -10.76
CA ALA A 29 13.70 -7.32 -9.75
C ALA A 29 14.55 -6.04 -9.68
N GLU A 30 14.88 -5.45 -10.84
CA GLU A 30 15.57 -4.17 -10.92
C GLU A 30 14.73 -3.01 -10.33
N ALA A 31 13.44 -2.96 -10.64
CA ALA A 31 12.52 -1.95 -10.08
C ALA A 31 12.35 -2.11 -8.55
N ILE A 32 12.21 -3.35 -8.05
CA ILE A 32 12.18 -3.65 -6.61
C ILE A 32 13.48 -3.14 -5.94
N LYS A 33 14.63 -3.45 -6.49
CA LYS A 33 15.92 -2.98 -5.98
C LYS A 33 16.03 -1.46 -5.98
N ALA A 34 15.60 -0.81 -7.08
CA ALA A 34 15.68 0.64 -7.25
C ALA A 34 14.72 1.39 -6.30
N SER A 35 13.57 0.79 -5.98
CA SER A 35 12.60 1.35 -5.04
C SER A 35 13.04 1.30 -3.59
N GLU A 36 14.03 0.46 -3.26
CA GLU A 36 14.45 0.14 -1.88
C GLU A 36 13.26 -0.27 -0.99
N THR A 37 12.25 -0.89 -1.59
CA THR A 37 11.11 -1.40 -0.82
C THR A 37 11.54 -2.53 0.11
N GLU A 38 10.95 -2.56 1.30
CA GLU A 38 11.15 -3.63 2.28
C GLU A 38 9.90 -4.52 2.41
N MET A 39 8.86 -4.29 1.59
CA MET A 39 7.67 -5.15 1.53
C MET A 39 7.20 -5.32 0.08
N VAL A 40 7.08 -6.57 -0.35
CA VAL A 40 6.68 -6.92 -1.72
C VAL A 40 5.50 -7.89 -1.69
N THR A 41 4.41 -7.53 -2.39
CA THR A 41 3.23 -8.40 -2.50
C THR A 41 3.26 -9.26 -3.76
N VAL A 42 2.88 -10.54 -3.58
CA VAL A 42 2.84 -11.56 -4.62
C VAL A 42 1.48 -12.24 -4.64
N ALA A 43 0.87 -12.36 -5.82
CA ALA A 43 -0.41 -13.05 -5.98
C ALA A 43 -0.21 -14.58 -5.93
N MET A 44 -1.05 -15.28 -5.14
CA MET A 44 -1.03 -16.75 -5.03
C MET A 44 -1.21 -17.44 -6.38
N LYS A 45 -2.12 -16.96 -7.22
CA LYS A 45 -2.38 -17.51 -8.56
C LYS A 45 -1.16 -17.57 -9.48
N ARG A 46 -0.15 -16.75 -9.20
CA ARG A 46 1.05 -16.69 -10.03
C ARG A 46 1.96 -17.90 -9.82
N ILE A 47 1.85 -18.57 -8.68
CA ILE A 47 2.68 -19.74 -8.34
C ILE A 47 2.20 -21.01 -9.04
N GLU A 48 0.89 -21.15 -9.25
CA GLU A 48 0.33 -22.32 -9.92
C GLU A 48 0.61 -22.34 -11.44
N LEU A 49 1.00 -21.20 -12.02
CA LEU A 49 1.23 -21.01 -13.45
C LEU A 49 2.72 -20.96 -13.83
N GLU A 50 3.62 -20.88 -12.86
CA GLU A 50 5.05 -20.77 -13.14
C GLU A 50 5.67 -22.15 -13.30
N ASP A 51 6.06 -22.42 -14.52
CA ASP A 51 6.98 -23.51 -14.88
C ASP A 51 8.22 -23.40 -13.99
N LYS A 52 8.79 -24.55 -13.55
CA LYS A 52 9.92 -24.65 -12.63
C LYS A 52 11.21 -23.88 -13.04
N GLN A 53 11.16 -23.11 -14.12
CA GLN A 53 12.26 -22.28 -14.63
C GLN A 53 12.11 -20.79 -14.36
N ASP A 54 10.95 -20.30 -13.86
CA ASP A 54 10.75 -18.88 -13.64
C ASP A 54 10.94 -18.52 -12.15
N ASP A 55 12.15 -18.04 -11.85
CA ASP A 55 12.70 -17.84 -10.51
C ASP A 55 12.26 -16.50 -9.87
N LEU A 56 10.97 -16.13 -10.02
CA LEU A 56 10.40 -14.90 -9.44
C LEU A 56 10.71 -14.78 -7.94
N LEU A 57 10.50 -15.88 -7.23
CA LEU A 57 10.69 -15.91 -5.78
C LEU A 57 12.15 -15.83 -5.40
N SER A 58 13.07 -16.42 -6.17
CA SER A 58 14.49 -16.39 -5.84
C SER A 58 15.03 -14.96 -5.82
N HIS A 59 14.59 -14.11 -6.74
CA HIS A 59 15.00 -12.71 -6.78
C HIS A 59 14.50 -11.88 -5.60
N ILE A 60 13.33 -12.22 -5.07
CA ILE A 60 12.73 -11.52 -3.93
C ILE A 60 13.24 -12.09 -2.60
N VAL A 61 13.25 -13.42 -2.46
CA VAL A 61 13.59 -14.14 -1.21
C VAL A 61 15.09 -14.04 -0.88
N GLN A 62 15.96 -13.81 -1.87
CA GLN A 62 17.39 -13.60 -1.63
C GLN A 62 17.71 -12.33 -0.83
N ASN A 63 16.78 -11.37 -0.75
CA ASN A 63 16.97 -10.19 0.09
C ASN A 63 16.27 -10.39 1.44
N PRO A 64 17.01 -10.67 2.54
CA PRO A 64 16.43 -10.93 3.86
C PRO A 64 15.71 -9.70 4.46
N ASN A 65 15.93 -8.53 3.92
CA ASN A 65 15.26 -7.30 4.36
C ASN A 65 13.84 -7.17 3.81
N ILE A 66 13.49 -7.89 2.74
CA ILE A 66 12.17 -7.84 2.14
C ILE A 66 11.20 -8.74 2.92
N GLN A 67 10.11 -8.15 3.40
CA GLN A 67 8.94 -8.88 3.88
C GLN A 67 8.09 -9.29 2.68
N LEU A 68 8.00 -10.59 2.45
CA LEU A 68 7.06 -11.12 1.48
C LEU A 68 5.64 -11.00 2.03
N LEU A 69 4.75 -10.49 1.20
CA LEU A 69 3.33 -10.28 1.52
C LEU A 69 2.47 -10.99 0.46
N PRO A 70 2.21 -12.31 0.59
CA PRO A 70 1.28 -13.00 -0.29
C PRO A 70 -0.10 -12.36 -0.26
N ASN A 71 -0.81 -12.33 -1.40
CA ASN A 71 -2.18 -11.81 -1.48
C ASN A 71 -3.16 -12.87 -1.97
N THR A 72 -4.42 -12.71 -1.56
CA THR A 72 -5.53 -13.60 -1.92
C THR A 72 -6.31 -13.12 -3.15
N SER A 73 -5.69 -12.31 -4.01
CA SER A 73 -6.33 -11.76 -5.19
C SER A 73 -7.03 -12.83 -6.04
N GLY A 74 -8.30 -12.58 -6.35
CA GLY A 74 -9.15 -13.44 -7.15
C GLY A 74 -10.08 -14.36 -6.38
N VAL A 75 -10.05 -14.36 -5.05
CA VAL A 75 -11.08 -14.99 -4.22
C VAL A 75 -12.34 -14.12 -4.15
N ARG A 76 -13.47 -14.75 -3.87
CA ARG A 76 -14.79 -14.08 -3.93
C ARG A 76 -15.51 -13.98 -2.60
N ASN A 77 -15.05 -14.71 -1.59
CA ASN A 77 -15.65 -14.73 -0.25
C ASN A 77 -14.61 -15.06 0.83
N ALA A 78 -15.03 -14.96 2.09
CA ALA A 78 -14.16 -15.18 3.24
C ALA A 78 -13.63 -16.62 3.35
N GLU A 79 -14.40 -17.62 2.94
CA GLU A 79 -13.98 -19.03 3.03
C GLU A 79 -12.86 -19.32 2.03
N GLU A 80 -13.02 -18.87 0.79
CA GLU A 80 -11.98 -18.95 -0.23
C GLU A 80 -10.71 -18.20 0.21
N ALA A 81 -10.87 -17.03 0.85
CA ALA A 81 -9.74 -16.24 1.33
C ALA A 81 -8.96 -16.95 2.46
N VAL A 82 -9.67 -17.54 3.42
CA VAL A 82 -9.04 -18.31 4.51
C VAL A 82 -8.29 -19.53 3.94
N PHE A 83 -8.90 -20.26 3.02
CA PHE A 83 -8.24 -21.40 2.37
C PHE A 83 -6.98 -20.96 1.61
N ALA A 84 -7.08 -19.91 0.77
CA ALA A 84 -5.95 -19.38 0.03
C ALA A 84 -4.81 -18.89 0.96
N ALA A 85 -5.16 -18.25 2.09
CA ALA A 85 -4.20 -17.81 3.08
C ALA A 85 -3.41 -18.98 3.72
N GLN A 86 -4.10 -20.07 4.05
CA GLN A 86 -3.43 -21.26 4.60
C GLN A 86 -2.48 -21.89 3.58
N MET A 87 -2.89 -21.96 2.31
CA MET A 87 -2.01 -22.42 1.23
C MET A 87 -0.79 -21.50 1.05
N ALA A 88 -1.01 -20.16 1.14
CA ALA A 88 0.07 -19.18 1.08
C ALA A 88 1.08 -19.37 2.22
N ARG A 89 0.62 -19.60 3.44
CA ARG A 89 1.49 -19.84 4.60
C ARG A 89 2.39 -21.04 4.40
N GLU A 90 1.85 -22.13 3.90
CA GLU A 90 2.63 -23.35 3.61
C GLU A 90 3.63 -23.14 2.45
N ALA A 91 3.19 -22.45 1.39
CA ALA A 91 4.01 -22.24 0.21
C ALA A 91 5.17 -21.25 0.43
N PHE A 92 4.95 -20.20 1.21
CA PHE A 92 5.92 -19.11 1.39
C PHE A 92 6.59 -19.07 2.77
N GLY A 93 6.18 -19.92 3.72
CA GLY A 93 6.74 -19.92 5.06
C GLY A 93 6.51 -18.62 5.84
N THR A 94 5.42 -17.88 5.54
CA THR A 94 5.10 -16.62 6.21
C THR A 94 3.64 -16.57 6.66
N ASN A 95 3.38 -15.93 7.79
CA ASN A 95 2.04 -15.64 8.28
C ASN A 95 1.54 -14.24 7.91
N TRP A 96 2.33 -13.46 7.18
CA TRP A 96 1.91 -12.16 6.64
C TRP A 96 1.04 -12.35 5.42
N LEU A 97 -0.05 -11.59 5.33
CA LEU A 97 -1.04 -11.73 4.28
C LEU A 97 -1.66 -10.39 3.90
N LYS A 98 -1.65 -10.07 2.61
CA LYS A 98 -2.53 -9.05 2.06
C LYS A 98 -3.87 -9.71 1.70
N LEU A 99 -4.89 -9.40 2.48
CA LEU A 99 -6.22 -9.93 2.27
C LEU A 99 -6.94 -9.12 1.19
N GLU A 100 -7.27 -9.77 0.09
CA GLU A 100 -8.06 -9.21 -1.01
C GLU A 100 -9.25 -10.12 -1.32
N ILE A 101 -10.47 -9.58 -1.24
CA ILE A 101 -11.70 -10.26 -1.65
C ILE A 101 -12.48 -9.32 -2.56
N HIS A 102 -12.48 -9.61 -3.85
CA HIS A 102 -13.17 -8.81 -4.85
C HIS A 102 -13.97 -9.72 -5.78
N PRO A 103 -15.28 -9.88 -5.52
CA PRO A 103 -16.14 -10.82 -6.26
C PRO A 103 -16.36 -10.39 -7.71
N ASP A 104 -16.26 -9.10 -8.02
CA ASP A 104 -16.38 -8.57 -9.38
C ASP A 104 -15.01 -8.38 -10.04
N PRO A 105 -14.63 -9.22 -11.01
CA PRO A 105 -13.34 -9.15 -11.69
C PRO A 105 -13.19 -7.93 -12.61
N ARG A 106 -14.28 -7.21 -12.90
CA ARG A 106 -14.23 -6.02 -13.77
C ARG A 106 -13.72 -4.79 -13.05
N TYR A 107 -14.17 -4.58 -11.81
CA TYR A 107 -13.82 -3.37 -11.04
C TYR A 107 -12.87 -3.63 -9.91
N LEU A 108 -12.71 -4.89 -9.47
CA LEU A 108 -11.80 -5.31 -8.40
C LEU A 108 -12.02 -4.52 -7.09
N LEU A 109 -13.29 -4.14 -6.84
CA LEU A 109 -13.65 -3.48 -5.60
C LEU A 109 -13.76 -4.51 -4.47
N PRO A 110 -13.21 -4.19 -3.27
CA PRO A 110 -13.25 -5.12 -2.17
C PRO A 110 -14.66 -5.25 -1.58
N ASP A 111 -15.03 -6.50 -1.22
CA ASP A 111 -16.26 -6.79 -0.48
C ASP A 111 -16.03 -6.53 1.00
N SER A 112 -16.70 -5.50 1.54
CA SER A 112 -16.53 -5.06 2.93
C SER A 112 -16.93 -6.10 3.96
N ILE A 113 -18.02 -6.84 3.70
CA ILE A 113 -18.58 -7.83 4.63
C ILE A 113 -17.67 -9.07 4.67
N GLU A 114 -17.32 -9.58 3.52
CA GLU A 114 -16.47 -10.77 3.42
C GLU A 114 -15.03 -10.47 3.89
N THR A 115 -14.52 -9.26 3.64
CA THR A 115 -13.20 -8.83 4.13
C THR A 115 -13.17 -8.79 5.67
N LEU A 116 -14.20 -8.24 6.32
CA LEU A 116 -14.28 -8.24 7.79
C LEU A 116 -14.35 -9.65 8.36
N LYS A 117 -15.25 -10.50 7.83
CA LYS A 117 -15.38 -11.91 8.25
C LYS A 117 -14.06 -12.69 8.08
N ALA A 118 -13.37 -12.50 6.98
CA ALA A 118 -12.08 -13.15 6.72
C ALA A 118 -11.01 -12.65 7.69
N THR A 119 -10.95 -11.35 7.95
CA THR A 119 -9.99 -10.75 8.90
C THR A 119 -10.14 -11.37 10.27
N GLU A 120 -11.37 -11.45 10.83
CA GLU A 120 -11.61 -12.08 12.12
C GLU A 120 -11.14 -13.53 12.21
N LYS A 121 -11.37 -14.32 11.14
CA LYS A 121 -10.95 -15.72 11.09
C LYS A 121 -9.44 -15.85 10.98
N LEU A 122 -8.81 -15.05 10.10
CA LEU A 122 -7.37 -15.11 9.82
C LEU A 122 -6.54 -14.65 11.03
N VAL A 123 -6.97 -13.60 11.73
CA VAL A 123 -6.31 -13.14 12.96
C VAL A 123 -6.33 -14.25 14.03
N LYS A 124 -7.47 -14.92 14.22
CA LYS A 124 -7.57 -16.08 15.14
C LYS A 124 -6.67 -17.25 14.74
N LEU A 125 -6.36 -17.39 13.46
CA LEU A 125 -5.44 -18.40 12.93
C LEU A 125 -3.96 -17.97 12.97
N GLY A 126 -3.66 -16.81 13.56
CA GLY A 126 -2.31 -16.29 13.78
C GLY A 126 -1.68 -15.60 12.56
N PHE A 127 -2.49 -15.16 11.59
CA PHE A 127 -2.00 -14.36 10.48
C PHE A 127 -1.81 -12.89 10.88
N VAL A 128 -0.79 -12.26 10.31
CA VAL A 128 -0.62 -10.80 10.27
C VAL A 128 -1.38 -10.31 9.05
N VAL A 129 -2.61 -9.80 9.27
CA VAL A 129 -3.55 -9.47 8.20
C VAL A 129 -3.45 -8.00 7.85
N LEU A 130 -3.23 -7.73 6.55
CA LEU A 130 -3.23 -6.41 5.94
C LEU A 130 -4.40 -6.36 4.92
N PRO A 131 -5.61 -5.96 5.33
CA PRO A 131 -6.80 -6.04 4.48
C PRO A 131 -6.89 -4.88 3.50
N TYR A 132 -6.97 -5.17 2.20
CA TYR A 132 -7.41 -4.23 1.17
C TYR A 132 -8.92 -3.99 1.32
N CYS A 133 -9.32 -2.74 1.46
CA CYS A 133 -10.70 -2.38 1.79
C CYS A 133 -11.18 -1.13 1.06
N GLN A 134 -12.48 -0.88 1.11
CA GLN A 134 -13.07 0.39 0.72
C GLN A 134 -12.51 1.52 1.60
N ALA A 135 -12.45 2.75 1.07
CA ALA A 135 -12.11 3.93 1.87
C ALA A 135 -13.33 4.35 2.71
N ASP A 136 -13.73 3.48 3.63
CA ASP A 136 -14.82 3.66 4.57
C ASP A 136 -14.26 3.70 5.99
N PRO A 137 -14.34 4.86 6.69
CA PRO A 137 -13.82 5.01 8.05
C PRO A 137 -14.41 4.01 9.05
N THR A 138 -15.72 3.71 8.92
CA THR A 138 -16.40 2.75 9.82
C THR A 138 -15.88 1.33 9.60
N LEU A 139 -15.74 0.92 8.34
CA LEU A 139 -15.16 -0.39 8.02
C LEU A 139 -13.72 -0.51 8.52
N CYS A 140 -12.88 0.53 8.31
CA CYS A 140 -11.50 0.54 8.80
C CYS A 140 -11.45 0.36 10.32
N LYS A 141 -12.35 1.01 11.07
CA LYS A 141 -12.47 0.83 12.50
C LYS A 141 -12.82 -0.61 12.90
N HIS A 142 -13.78 -1.23 12.23
CA HIS A 142 -14.13 -2.64 12.48
C HIS A 142 -12.98 -3.60 12.14
N LEU A 143 -12.20 -3.32 11.09
CA LEU A 143 -11.02 -4.11 10.74
C LEU A 143 -9.92 -4.02 11.82
N GLU A 144 -9.69 -2.83 12.39
CA GLU A 144 -8.80 -2.64 13.54
C GLU A 144 -9.27 -3.45 14.75
N GLU A 145 -10.56 -3.33 15.10
CA GLU A 145 -11.18 -4.06 16.22
C GLU A 145 -11.12 -5.59 16.03
N ALA A 146 -11.16 -6.06 14.76
CA ALA A 146 -10.97 -7.46 14.41
C ALA A 146 -9.50 -7.92 14.53
N GLY A 147 -8.55 -7.00 14.77
CA GLY A 147 -7.14 -7.29 14.97
C GLY A 147 -6.28 -7.22 13.70
N ALA A 148 -6.73 -6.49 12.67
CA ALA A 148 -5.90 -6.22 11.49
C ALA A 148 -4.60 -5.50 11.90
N ALA A 149 -3.48 -5.87 11.28
CA ALA A 149 -2.18 -5.25 11.56
C ALA A 149 -2.02 -3.87 10.92
N THR A 150 -2.79 -3.61 9.87
CA THR A 150 -2.92 -2.32 9.17
C THR A 150 -4.34 -2.22 8.62
N VAL A 151 -4.73 -1.04 8.12
CA VAL A 151 -5.83 -0.93 7.16
C VAL A 151 -5.28 -0.44 5.82
N MET A 152 -5.78 -1.01 4.72
CA MET A 152 -5.31 -0.69 3.37
C MET A 152 -6.47 -0.15 2.50
N PRO A 153 -6.97 1.07 2.80
CA PRO A 153 -8.04 1.68 2.03
C PRO A 153 -7.58 2.05 0.62
N LEU A 154 -8.45 1.82 -0.37
CA LEU A 154 -8.18 2.19 -1.76
C LEU A 154 -8.19 3.71 -1.97
N ALA A 155 -7.25 4.23 -2.77
CA ALA A 155 -7.31 5.61 -3.26
C ALA A 155 -8.24 5.75 -4.47
N ALA A 156 -8.22 4.74 -5.34
CA ALA A 156 -9.12 4.53 -6.48
C ALA A 156 -9.07 3.05 -6.88
N PRO A 157 -9.96 2.54 -7.74
CA PRO A 157 -9.97 1.13 -8.11
C PRO A 157 -8.62 0.64 -8.67
N ILE A 158 -8.28 -0.63 -8.42
CA ILE A 158 -7.01 -1.27 -8.82
C ILE A 158 -6.72 -1.01 -10.31
N GLY A 159 -5.49 -0.60 -10.61
CA GLY A 159 -4.99 -0.45 -11.97
C GLY A 159 -5.51 0.77 -12.74
N THR A 160 -6.25 1.68 -12.11
CA THR A 160 -6.85 2.85 -12.78
C THR A 160 -5.94 4.06 -12.86
N ASN A 161 -4.90 4.15 -12.04
CA ASN A 161 -3.96 5.28 -11.95
C ASN A 161 -4.63 6.66 -11.73
N LYS A 162 -5.84 6.67 -11.13
CA LYS A 162 -6.67 7.89 -10.99
C LYS A 162 -6.27 8.80 -9.82
N GLY A 163 -5.36 8.36 -8.97
CA GLY A 163 -4.90 9.09 -7.78
C GLY A 163 -5.89 9.04 -6.60
N LEU A 164 -5.78 9.98 -5.69
CA LEU A 164 -6.51 10.01 -4.42
C LEU A 164 -7.97 10.47 -4.60
N ARG A 165 -8.80 9.65 -5.25
CA ARG A 165 -10.21 9.97 -5.49
C ARG A 165 -11.08 9.92 -4.23
N MET A 166 -10.59 9.25 -3.19
CA MET A 166 -11.26 9.11 -1.89
C MET A 166 -10.61 9.98 -0.81
N LYS A 167 -9.96 11.09 -1.19
CA LYS A 167 -9.11 11.92 -0.32
C LYS A 167 -9.77 12.26 1.02
N ASP A 168 -11.00 12.75 1.02
CA ASP A 168 -11.68 13.19 2.24
C ASP A 168 -11.93 12.02 3.20
N PHE A 169 -12.31 10.85 2.67
CA PHE A 169 -12.47 9.62 3.49
C PHE A 169 -11.13 9.10 3.98
N LEU A 170 -10.09 9.14 3.14
CA LEU A 170 -8.74 8.75 3.54
C LEU A 170 -8.21 9.63 4.66
N GLN A 171 -8.48 10.93 4.64
CA GLN A 171 -8.09 11.85 5.71
C GLN A 171 -8.73 11.45 7.05
N ILE A 172 -10.04 11.17 7.06
CA ILE A 172 -10.76 10.70 8.27
C ILE A 172 -10.15 9.39 8.78
N ILE A 173 -9.86 8.44 7.88
CA ILE A 173 -9.25 7.16 8.26
C ILE A 173 -7.87 7.38 8.89
N ILE A 174 -7.02 8.21 8.29
CA ILE A 174 -5.68 8.51 8.78
C ILE A 174 -5.73 9.14 10.18
N GLU A 175 -6.66 10.07 10.42
CA GLU A 175 -6.81 10.77 11.69
C GLU A 175 -7.34 9.88 12.82
N GLN A 176 -8.17 8.88 12.50
CA GLN A 176 -8.83 8.04 13.49
C GLN A 176 -8.14 6.69 13.73
N ALA A 177 -7.29 6.26 12.80
CA ALA A 177 -6.66 4.94 12.85
C ALA A 177 -5.69 4.81 14.03
N THR A 178 -5.74 3.67 14.70
CA THR A 178 -4.80 3.26 15.76
C THR A 178 -3.74 2.27 15.25
N VAL A 179 -3.92 1.77 14.03
CA VAL A 179 -2.96 0.94 13.30
C VAL A 179 -2.43 1.70 12.08
N PRO A 180 -1.28 1.30 11.50
CA PRO A 180 -0.77 1.94 10.29
C PRO A 180 -1.78 1.93 9.14
N VAL A 181 -1.97 3.08 8.48
CA VAL A 181 -2.78 3.23 7.29
C VAL A 181 -1.89 3.17 6.05
N VAL A 182 -2.11 2.18 5.20
CA VAL A 182 -1.39 2.00 3.94
C VAL A 182 -2.33 2.35 2.79
N ILE A 183 -2.06 3.44 2.08
CA ILE A 183 -2.88 3.79 0.92
C ILE A 183 -2.57 2.82 -0.22
N ASP A 184 -3.59 2.12 -0.68
CA ASP A 184 -3.47 1.07 -1.70
C ASP A 184 -4.31 1.42 -2.93
N ALA A 185 -3.95 0.86 -4.07
CA ALA A 185 -4.65 0.93 -5.34
C ALA A 185 -4.91 2.36 -5.90
N GLY A 186 -4.92 2.47 -7.20
CA GLY A 186 -5.24 3.72 -7.90
C GLY A 186 -4.17 4.79 -7.89
N ILE A 187 -3.10 4.66 -7.11
CA ILE A 187 -1.94 5.56 -7.14
C ILE A 187 -1.28 5.45 -8.53
N GLY A 188 -1.25 6.56 -9.27
CA GLY A 188 -0.85 6.56 -10.67
C GLY A 188 0.35 7.45 -11.01
N ALA A 189 0.81 8.26 -10.04
CA ALA A 189 1.95 9.16 -10.22
C ALA A 189 2.69 9.34 -8.89
N PRO A 190 4.00 9.67 -8.91
CA PRO A 190 4.75 10.01 -7.71
C PRO A 190 4.10 11.12 -6.86
N SER A 191 3.50 12.13 -7.49
CA SER A 191 2.77 13.20 -6.80
C SER A 191 1.59 12.70 -5.96
N HIS A 192 0.88 11.65 -6.40
CA HIS A 192 -0.20 11.04 -5.60
C HIS A 192 0.35 10.35 -4.34
N ALA A 193 1.52 9.72 -4.44
CA ALA A 193 2.16 9.10 -3.29
C ALA A 193 2.69 10.17 -2.32
N ALA A 194 3.28 11.26 -2.83
CA ALA A 194 3.69 12.40 -2.00
C ALA A 194 2.49 12.99 -1.24
N GLU A 195 1.37 13.27 -1.94
CA GLU A 195 0.15 13.79 -1.33
C GLU A 195 -0.41 12.84 -0.25
N ALA A 196 -0.45 11.53 -0.50
CA ALA A 196 -0.87 10.54 0.50
C ALA A 196 0.00 10.60 1.77
N MET A 197 1.32 10.73 1.60
CA MET A 197 2.25 10.83 2.72
C MET A 197 2.16 12.16 3.44
N GLU A 198 1.90 13.28 2.74
CA GLU A 198 1.65 14.61 3.30
C GLU A 198 0.36 14.64 4.15
N MET A 199 -0.65 13.84 3.79
CA MET A 199 -1.87 13.64 4.58
C MET A 199 -1.62 12.88 5.89
N GLY A 200 -0.45 12.22 6.04
CA GLY A 200 -0.09 11.44 7.22
C GLY A 200 -0.24 9.93 7.06
N ALA A 201 -0.47 9.44 5.85
CA ALA A 201 -0.46 8.00 5.60
C ALA A 201 0.83 7.34 6.10
N SER A 202 0.74 6.12 6.59
CA SER A 202 1.89 5.38 7.11
C SER A 202 2.78 4.84 6.00
N ALA A 203 2.19 4.42 4.88
CA ALA A 203 2.87 3.92 3.68
C ALA A 203 1.95 4.00 2.45
N CYS A 204 2.52 3.79 1.26
CA CYS A 204 1.80 3.59 0.01
C CYS A 204 2.17 2.24 -0.60
N LEU A 205 1.18 1.50 -1.13
CA LEU A 205 1.43 0.33 -1.96
C LEU A 205 1.17 0.69 -3.43
N VAL A 206 2.20 0.53 -4.27
CA VAL A 206 2.17 0.90 -5.68
C VAL A 206 2.55 -0.32 -6.53
N ASN A 207 1.85 -0.55 -7.63
CA ASN A 207 2.18 -1.60 -8.59
C ASN A 207 2.04 -1.09 -10.02
N THR A 208 0.82 -0.95 -10.53
CA THR A 208 0.55 -0.66 -11.95
C THR A 208 1.32 0.55 -12.46
N ALA A 209 1.35 1.65 -11.72
CA ALA A 209 2.00 2.90 -12.14
C ALA A 209 3.52 2.73 -12.38
N ILE A 210 4.16 1.83 -11.66
CA ILE A 210 5.57 1.50 -11.86
C ILE A 210 5.71 0.48 -12.99
N ALA A 211 4.97 -0.62 -12.91
CA ALA A 211 5.14 -1.76 -13.81
C ALA A 211 4.86 -1.44 -15.29
N VAL A 212 3.94 -0.50 -15.59
CA VAL A 212 3.57 -0.11 -16.96
C VAL A 212 4.22 1.20 -17.43
N ALA A 213 5.10 1.78 -16.63
CA ALA A 213 5.84 2.98 -17.03
C ALA A 213 6.76 2.70 -18.23
N GLY A 214 7.11 3.74 -18.98
CA GLY A 214 8.09 3.64 -20.06
C GLY A 214 9.47 3.15 -19.57
N ASP A 215 9.84 3.55 -18.33
CA ASP A 215 11.00 3.06 -17.59
C ASP A 215 10.56 2.72 -16.15
N PRO A 216 10.26 1.44 -15.86
CA PRO A 216 9.83 1.01 -14.52
C PRO A 216 10.89 1.22 -13.43
N VAL A 217 12.17 1.16 -13.77
CA VAL A 217 13.26 1.33 -12.80
C VAL A 217 13.36 2.78 -12.35
N GLU A 218 13.36 3.72 -13.28
CA GLU A 218 13.35 5.16 -12.97
C GLU A 218 12.03 5.57 -12.29
N MET A 219 10.90 5.01 -12.69
CA MET A 219 9.62 5.26 -12.02
C MET A 219 9.61 4.75 -10.58
N ALA A 220 10.23 3.62 -10.30
CA ALA A 220 10.38 3.09 -8.93
C ALA A 220 11.21 4.04 -8.04
N LYS A 221 12.29 4.61 -8.56
CA LYS A 221 13.09 5.64 -7.87
C LYS A 221 12.27 6.90 -7.59
N ALA A 222 11.53 7.38 -8.59
CA ALA A 222 10.67 8.56 -8.47
C ALA A 222 9.59 8.36 -7.38
N PHE A 223 8.97 7.18 -7.31
CA PHE A 223 8.03 6.86 -6.24
C PHE A 223 8.67 6.79 -4.86
N LYS A 224 9.87 6.20 -4.75
CA LYS A 224 10.64 6.21 -3.49
C LYS A 224 10.89 7.63 -3.00
N GLU A 225 11.38 8.49 -3.88
CA GLU A 225 11.68 9.89 -3.56
C GLU A 225 10.42 10.66 -3.15
N ALA A 226 9.30 10.44 -3.84
CA ALA A 226 8.01 11.05 -3.54
C ALA A 226 7.48 10.66 -2.15
N VAL A 227 7.55 9.37 -1.81
CA VAL A 227 7.15 8.87 -0.48
C VAL A 227 8.03 9.47 0.62
N ILE A 228 9.33 9.54 0.41
CA ILE A 228 10.28 10.16 1.35
C ILE A 228 9.99 11.67 1.48
N CYS A 229 9.77 12.36 0.37
CA CYS A 229 9.48 13.79 0.35
C CYS A 229 8.19 14.11 1.11
N GLY A 230 7.08 13.43 0.77
CA GLY A 230 5.79 13.67 1.41
C GLY A 230 5.80 13.33 2.91
N ARG A 231 6.45 12.23 3.31
CA ARG A 231 6.59 11.90 4.74
C ARG A 231 7.41 12.94 5.49
N ARG A 232 8.49 13.42 4.90
CA ARG A 232 9.32 14.48 5.48
C ARG A 232 8.56 15.79 5.64
N ALA A 233 7.72 16.14 4.65
CA ALA A 233 6.87 17.32 4.71
C ALA A 233 5.83 17.20 5.84
N TYR A 234 5.18 16.05 5.98
CA TYR A 234 4.26 15.76 7.07
C TYR A 234 4.91 15.91 8.45
N GLU A 235 6.09 15.30 8.64
CA GLU A 235 6.83 15.37 9.92
C GLU A 235 7.33 16.80 10.25
N ALA A 236 7.62 17.59 9.22
CA ALA A 236 8.02 19.00 9.38
C ALA A 236 6.85 19.91 9.73
N GLY A 237 5.60 19.49 9.45
CA GLY A 237 4.40 20.30 9.58
C GLY A 237 4.17 21.19 8.38
N LEU A 238 3.08 20.94 7.65
CA LEU A 238 2.65 21.77 6.52
C LEU A 238 2.12 23.14 7.01
N GLY A 239 2.36 24.18 6.23
CA GLY A 239 1.75 25.49 6.47
C GLY A 239 0.22 25.40 6.39
N ALA A 240 -0.48 26.21 7.21
CA ALA A 240 -1.92 26.26 7.19
C ALA A 240 -2.42 26.81 5.83
N ILE A 241 -3.52 26.23 5.35
CA ILE A 241 -4.26 26.78 4.20
C ILE A 241 -5.08 27.98 4.70
N SER A 242 -5.02 29.11 3.99
CA SER A 242 -5.79 30.32 4.28
C SER A 242 -6.65 30.68 3.08
N ASP A 243 -7.88 31.13 3.35
CA ASP A 243 -8.79 31.66 2.33
C ASP A 243 -8.44 33.10 1.94
N CYS A 244 -7.58 33.77 2.74
CA CYS A 244 -7.13 35.13 2.52
C CYS A 244 -5.65 35.19 2.19
N ALA A 245 -5.29 36.11 1.30
CA ALA A 245 -3.87 36.39 1.03
C ALA A 245 -3.27 37.19 2.19
N GLU A 246 -2.11 36.73 2.66
CA GLU A 246 -1.26 37.43 3.63
C GLU A 246 0.06 37.82 2.98
N ALA A 247 0.50 39.05 3.14
CA ALA A 247 1.78 39.49 2.59
C ALA A 247 2.93 38.82 3.30
N SER A 248 3.82 38.16 2.56
CA SER A 248 5.02 37.53 3.08
C SER A 248 6.10 38.52 3.56
N SER A 249 5.96 39.80 3.17
CA SER A 249 6.82 40.92 3.59
C SER A 249 5.94 42.14 3.95
N PRO A 250 6.38 43.00 4.87
CA PRO A 250 5.65 44.24 5.15
C PRO A 250 5.55 45.13 3.89
N LEU A 251 4.31 45.33 3.39
CA LEU A 251 4.08 46.07 2.15
C LEU A 251 4.38 47.58 2.26
N THR A 252 4.50 48.10 3.48
CA THR A 252 4.61 49.53 3.74
C THR A 252 5.82 49.94 4.57
N ALA A 253 6.75 49.00 4.89
CA ALA A 253 7.91 49.30 5.74
C ALA A 253 8.86 50.37 5.15
N PHE A 254 8.88 50.53 3.83
CA PHE A 254 9.70 51.52 3.12
C PHE A 254 8.96 52.85 2.85
N LEU A 255 7.67 52.94 3.21
CA LEU A 255 6.89 54.16 3.04
C LEU A 255 6.82 55.00 4.33
N ASN A 256 7.41 54.54 5.42
CA ASN A 256 7.37 55.21 6.73
C ASN A 256 8.71 55.87 7.09
N ASP A 257 9.63 56.03 6.11
CA ASP A 257 10.88 56.79 6.22
C ASP A 257 10.72 58.19 5.61
#